data_2f87dcc98deaf361c3beb37a3c60d4ea
#
_entry.id   2f87dcc98deaf361c3beb37a3c60d4ea
#
_cell.length_a   1.000
_cell.length_b   1.000
_cell.length_c   1.000
_cell.angle_alpha   90.00
_cell.angle_beta   90.00
_cell.angle_gamma   90.00
#
_symmetry.space_group_name_H-M   'P 1'
#
loop_
_entity.id
_entity.type
_entity.pdbx_description
1 polymer ?
#
loop_
_entity_poly.entity_id
_entity_poly.type
_entity_poly.pdbx_seq_one_letter_code
_entity_poly.pdbx_strand_id
1 'polypeptide(L)'
;MDSSSPLRSVLDNLSGEWQINLENRIPRKELYQARIASSKPSLGFFVLLLCAAVIATLGLIANSTAVVIGAMIVAPLMDPILSLAFALSISNNKLAKRSLLTVVIGVITVVATAALLASLLDVSEVNREMTSRTAPNLIDLGVAVAAAVAGSFSMTRERLSNSLAGVAIAVALVPPLCVCGIGLSMGSEVVAVFGRGTVAGITNQISEGSFLLFLVNLIGITVASLFIFLVQRYGSIVQCWRNLLVWMALLGLLCIPLSSALHDFSVKQEIVSRFDTFKAGQVNQLKITSENPYLWQRVRLLFSNVRVLNNKASVDLVLSAPKGVLNEALANELSETLVSRAKGEFNLDDVKITISVIPNQINKFSDALVLPPTP
;
A
#
# COMPACT_ATOMS: atom_id res chain seq x y z
N MET A 1 1.29 -49.95 -6.34
CA MET A 1 1.51 -49.96 -4.89
C MET A 1 1.21 -48.56 -4.36
N ASP A 2 -0.04 -48.38 -3.92
CA ASP A 2 -0.51 -47.09 -3.37
C ASP A 2 0.05 -46.88 -1.98
N SER A 3 1.02 -46.01 -1.87
CA SER A 3 1.46 -45.47 -0.56
C SER A 3 0.49 -44.36 -0.15
N SER A 4 -0.69 -44.76 0.33
CA SER A 4 -1.56 -43.81 1.05
C SER A 4 -0.82 -43.34 2.30
N SER A 5 -0.46 -42.05 2.34
CA SER A 5 0.20 -41.44 3.51
C SER A 5 -0.73 -41.61 4.75
N PRO A 6 -0.18 -41.85 5.94
CA PRO A 6 -0.99 -42.06 7.17
C PRO A 6 -1.93 -40.89 7.47
N LEU A 7 -1.60 -39.70 6.96
CA LEU A 7 -2.43 -38.50 7.01
C LEU A 7 -3.74 -38.65 6.18
N ARG A 8 -3.71 -39.43 5.08
CA ARG A 8 -4.87 -39.65 4.22
C ARG A 8 -5.90 -40.57 4.90
N SER A 9 -5.43 -41.61 5.57
CA SER A 9 -6.30 -42.53 6.30
C SER A 9 -6.94 -41.90 7.54
N VAL A 10 -6.24 -40.97 8.19
CA VAL A 10 -6.80 -40.20 9.32
C VAL A 10 -7.85 -39.20 8.84
N LEU A 11 -7.62 -38.53 7.72
CA LEU A 11 -8.57 -37.59 7.13
C LEU A 11 -9.81 -38.28 6.57
N ASP A 12 -9.64 -39.46 5.95
CA ASP A 12 -10.76 -40.27 5.46
C ASP A 12 -11.65 -40.78 6.62
N ASN A 13 -11.04 -41.10 7.77
CA ASN A 13 -11.78 -41.52 8.97
C ASN A 13 -12.50 -40.37 9.69
N LEU A 14 -11.98 -39.16 9.61
CA LEU A 14 -12.56 -37.95 10.24
C LEU A 14 -13.64 -37.30 9.37
N SER A 15 -13.56 -37.43 8.05
CA SER A 15 -14.42 -36.70 7.11
C SER A 15 -15.65 -37.51 6.63
N GLY A 16 -15.73 -38.83 6.92
CA GLY A 16 -16.79 -39.68 6.44
C GLY A 16 -16.90 -39.71 4.90
N GLU A 17 -18.08 -39.40 4.34
CA GLU A 17 -18.27 -39.28 2.89
C GLU A 17 -17.66 -37.99 2.28
N TRP A 18 -17.15 -37.09 3.08
CA TRP A 18 -16.50 -35.87 2.65
C TRP A 18 -15.03 -36.16 2.31
N GLN A 19 -14.79 -36.65 1.11
CA GLN A 19 -13.43 -36.81 0.61
C GLN A 19 -12.82 -35.41 0.35
N ILE A 20 -11.80 -35.05 1.11
CA ILE A 20 -10.97 -33.89 0.77
C ILE A 20 -10.25 -34.23 -0.54
N ASN A 21 -10.77 -33.69 -1.64
CA ASN A 21 -10.13 -33.83 -2.96
C ASN A 21 -8.78 -33.07 -2.93
N LEU A 22 -7.71 -33.83 -2.73
CA LEU A 22 -6.37 -33.31 -2.94
C LEU A 22 -6.16 -33.16 -4.45
N GLU A 23 -6.22 -31.91 -4.91
CA GLU A 23 -6.00 -31.58 -6.31
C GLU A 23 -4.64 -32.09 -6.80
N ASN A 24 -4.62 -32.59 -8.03
CA ASN A 24 -3.41 -33.10 -8.64
C ASN A 24 -2.39 -31.98 -8.84
N ARG A 25 -1.12 -32.30 -8.64
CA ARG A 25 -0.02 -31.37 -8.89
C ARG A 25 0.31 -31.32 -10.38
N ILE A 26 0.51 -30.14 -10.91
CA ILE A 26 1.02 -29.97 -12.27
C ILE A 26 2.43 -30.55 -12.35
N PRO A 27 2.76 -31.36 -13.38
CA PRO A 27 4.10 -31.88 -13.59
C PRO A 27 5.13 -30.74 -13.73
N ARG A 28 6.33 -30.92 -13.14
CA ARG A 28 7.40 -29.90 -13.16
C ARG A 28 7.74 -29.40 -14.57
N LYS A 29 7.71 -30.30 -15.56
CA LYS A 29 8.02 -29.95 -16.96
C LYS A 29 6.98 -29.04 -17.57
N GLU A 30 5.72 -29.29 -17.28
CA GLU A 30 4.59 -28.51 -17.77
C GLU A 30 4.58 -27.12 -17.13
N LEU A 31 4.73 -27.03 -15.81
CA LEU A 31 4.86 -25.75 -15.10
C LEU A 31 6.04 -24.94 -15.62
N TYR A 32 7.18 -25.56 -15.89
CA TYR A 32 8.35 -24.90 -16.45
C TYR A 32 8.05 -24.31 -17.84
N GLN A 33 7.39 -25.05 -18.73
CA GLN A 33 7.01 -24.55 -20.05
C GLN A 33 6.02 -23.38 -19.96
N ALA A 34 5.02 -23.48 -19.08
CA ALA A 34 4.09 -22.41 -18.83
C ALA A 34 4.81 -21.13 -18.32
N ARG A 35 5.77 -21.28 -17.40
CA ARG A 35 6.54 -20.14 -16.88
C ARG A 35 7.46 -19.52 -17.92
N ILE A 36 8.04 -20.31 -18.85
CA ILE A 36 8.79 -19.77 -19.99
C ILE A 36 7.87 -18.93 -20.88
N ALA A 37 6.67 -19.40 -21.18
CA ALA A 37 5.71 -18.65 -21.99
C ALA A 37 5.34 -17.32 -21.32
N SER A 38 4.98 -17.35 -20.04
CA SER A 38 4.60 -16.16 -19.26
C SER A 38 5.77 -15.19 -18.97
N SER A 39 7.02 -15.64 -19.10
CA SER A 39 8.19 -14.77 -18.92
C SER A 39 8.48 -13.87 -20.11
N LYS A 40 7.86 -14.11 -21.26
CA LYS A 40 8.08 -13.32 -22.47
C LYS A 40 7.06 -12.19 -22.54
N PRO A 41 7.50 -10.92 -22.73
CA PRO A 41 6.57 -9.83 -22.97
C PRO A 41 5.89 -10.09 -24.33
N SER A 42 4.55 -10.12 -24.33
CA SER A 42 3.71 -10.26 -25.54
C SER A 42 3.03 -8.94 -25.86
N LEU A 43 2.50 -8.79 -27.08
CA LEU A 43 1.68 -7.62 -27.43
C LEU A 43 0.49 -7.51 -26.49
N GLY A 44 -0.17 -8.64 -26.16
CA GLY A 44 -1.29 -8.68 -25.20
C GLY A 44 -0.88 -8.20 -23.82
N PHE A 45 0.33 -8.57 -23.33
CA PHE A 45 0.87 -8.08 -22.07
C PHE A 45 0.95 -6.56 -22.05
N PHE A 46 1.50 -5.92 -23.09
CA PHE A 46 1.63 -4.46 -23.14
C PHE A 46 0.29 -3.76 -23.27
N VAL A 47 -0.61 -4.27 -24.11
CA VAL A 47 -1.94 -3.68 -24.28
C VAL A 47 -2.73 -3.72 -22.96
N LEU A 48 -2.78 -4.87 -22.31
CA LEU A 48 -3.47 -5.00 -21.01
C LEU A 48 -2.82 -4.14 -19.92
N LEU A 49 -1.50 -4.07 -19.91
CA LEU A 49 -0.76 -3.27 -18.94
C LEU A 49 -0.98 -1.77 -19.14
N LEU A 50 -0.99 -1.30 -20.37
CA LEU A 50 -1.32 0.10 -20.71
C LEU A 50 -2.75 0.44 -20.33
N CYS A 51 -3.72 -0.42 -20.68
CA CYS A 51 -5.12 -0.21 -20.29
C CYS A 51 -5.26 -0.17 -18.76
N ALA A 52 -4.63 -1.10 -18.06
CA ALA A 52 -4.66 -1.13 -16.59
C ALA A 52 -4.02 0.14 -15.99
N ALA A 53 -2.89 0.60 -16.51
CA ALA A 53 -2.23 1.82 -16.06
C ALA A 53 -3.11 3.06 -16.28
N VAL A 54 -3.76 3.16 -17.45
CA VAL A 54 -4.70 4.26 -17.74
C VAL A 54 -5.88 4.24 -16.78
N ILE A 55 -6.55 3.09 -16.63
CA ILE A 55 -7.72 2.95 -15.73
C ILE A 55 -7.31 3.23 -14.28
N ALA A 56 -6.18 2.70 -13.82
CA ALA A 56 -5.70 2.93 -12.45
C ALA A 56 -5.37 4.41 -12.22
N THR A 57 -4.68 5.06 -13.14
CA THR A 57 -4.32 6.47 -13.03
C THR A 57 -5.56 7.37 -12.99
N LEU A 58 -6.51 7.15 -13.91
CA LEU A 58 -7.77 7.89 -13.90
C LEU A 58 -8.60 7.61 -12.64
N GLY A 59 -8.61 6.36 -12.16
CA GLY A 59 -9.26 5.98 -10.91
C GLY A 59 -8.66 6.66 -9.70
N LEU A 60 -7.32 6.79 -9.64
CA LEU A 60 -6.60 7.52 -8.59
C LEU A 60 -6.93 9.01 -8.64
N ILE A 61 -6.90 9.63 -9.82
CA ILE A 61 -7.24 11.05 -10.01
C ILE A 61 -8.70 11.31 -9.61
N ALA A 62 -9.62 10.42 -10.01
CA ALA A 62 -11.03 10.49 -9.66
C ALA A 62 -11.35 10.13 -8.19
N ASN A 63 -10.34 9.79 -7.37
CA ASN A 63 -10.50 9.33 -5.98
C ASN A 63 -11.49 8.16 -5.85
N SER A 64 -11.48 7.23 -6.80
CA SER A 64 -12.40 6.10 -6.89
C SER A 64 -11.70 4.78 -6.65
N THR A 65 -11.82 4.23 -5.43
CA THR A 65 -11.29 2.92 -5.06
C THR A 65 -11.82 1.80 -5.96
N ALA A 66 -13.10 1.86 -6.35
CA ALA A 66 -13.72 0.83 -7.19
C ALA A 66 -13.07 0.75 -8.58
N VAL A 67 -12.79 1.90 -9.21
CA VAL A 67 -12.12 1.96 -10.52
C VAL A 67 -10.69 1.44 -10.42
N VAL A 68 -9.98 1.82 -9.36
CA VAL A 68 -8.61 1.35 -9.10
C VAL A 68 -8.57 -0.17 -8.92
N ILE A 69 -9.54 -0.76 -8.17
CA ILE A 69 -9.66 -2.22 -8.03
C ILE A 69 -9.94 -2.87 -9.41
N GLY A 70 -10.83 -2.30 -10.23
CA GLY A 70 -11.08 -2.79 -11.58
C GLY A 70 -9.84 -2.85 -12.46
N ALA A 71 -8.99 -1.83 -12.39
CA ALA A 71 -7.71 -1.78 -13.13
C ALA A 71 -6.75 -2.91 -12.73
N MET A 72 -6.72 -3.26 -11.45
CA MET A 72 -5.84 -4.30 -10.91
C MET A 72 -6.17 -5.69 -11.49
N ILE A 73 -7.45 -5.95 -11.80
CA ILE A 73 -7.90 -7.24 -12.36
C ILE A 73 -7.35 -7.43 -13.79
N VAL A 74 -7.18 -6.35 -14.51
CA VAL A 74 -6.71 -6.37 -15.90
C VAL A 74 -5.19 -6.47 -16.02
N ALA A 75 -4.46 -6.02 -14.99
CA ALA A 75 -3.00 -5.89 -15.03
C ALA A 75 -2.26 -7.24 -15.03
N PRO A 76 -1.43 -7.55 -16.05
CA PRO A 76 -0.79 -8.86 -16.20
C PRO A 76 0.58 -8.97 -15.49
N LEU A 77 0.88 -8.15 -14.46
CA LEU A 77 2.20 -8.12 -13.80
C LEU A 77 2.50 -9.37 -12.94
N MET A 78 1.47 -10.11 -12.53
CA MET A 78 1.64 -11.30 -11.68
C MET A 78 2.51 -12.37 -12.38
N ASP A 79 2.24 -12.66 -13.64
CA ASP A 79 2.85 -13.75 -14.36
C ASP A 79 4.38 -13.66 -14.46
N PRO A 80 5.00 -12.54 -14.86
CA PRO A 80 6.46 -12.42 -14.88
C PRO A 80 7.06 -12.46 -13.47
N ILE A 81 6.38 -11.98 -12.43
CA ILE A 81 6.88 -12.02 -11.05
C ILE A 81 6.89 -13.44 -10.51
N LEU A 82 5.83 -14.21 -10.70
CA LEU A 82 5.79 -15.61 -10.30
C LEU A 82 6.75 -16.47 -11.15
N SER A 83 6.96 -16.10 -12.43
CA SER A 83 7.98 -16.73 -13.26
C SER A 83 9.39 -16.46 -12.75
N LEU A 84 9.65 -15.24 -12.22
CA LEU A 84 10.90 -14.88 -11.55
C LEU A 84 11.12 -15.75 -10.30
N ALA A 85 10.14 -15.83 -9.41
CA ALA A 85 10.22 -16.64 -8.21
C ALA A 85 10.43 -18.13 -8.50
N PHE A 86 9.73 -18.66 -9.50
CA PHE A 86 9.94 -20.03 -9.98
C PHE A 86 11.34 -20.24 -10.55
N ALA A 87 11.84 -19.31 -11.39
CA ALA A 87 13.18 -19.38 -11.95
C ALA A 87 14.26 -19.41 -10.86
N LEU A 88 14.09 -18.62 -9.81
CA LEU A 88 14.97 -18.60 -8.64
C LEU A 88 14.93 -19.93 -7.88
N SER A 89 13.76 -20.55 -7.73
CA SER A 89 13.61 -21.83 -7.04
C SER A 89 14.32 -22.99 -7.73
N ILE A 90 14.42 -22.94 -9.07
CA ILE A 90 15.11 -23.95 -9.88
C ILE A 90 16.51 -23.51 -10.30
N SER A 91 17.00 -22.36 -9.81
CA SER A 91 18.30 -21.75 -10.14
C SER A 91 18.54 -21.55 -11.66
N ASN A 92 17.49 -21.21 -12.41
CA ASN A 92 17.58 -20.93 -13.83
C ASN A 92 17.79 -19.43 -14.11
N ASN A 93 19.05 -19.04 -14.22
CA ASN A 93 19.44 -17.63 -14.42
C ASN A 93 18.92 -17.03 -15.75
N LYS A 94 18.73 -17.84 -16.81
CA LYS A 94 18.19 -17.35 -18.09
C LYS A 94 16.72 -16.94 -17.95
N LEU A 95 15.94 -17.80 -17.30
CA LEU A 95 14.53 -17.52 -17.03
C LEU A 95 14.38 -16.35 -16.05
N ALA A 96 15.21 -16.30 -14.99
CA ALA A 96 15.20 -15.22 -14.00
C ALA A 96 15.49 -13.85 -14.65
N LYS A 97 16.55 -13.76 -15.46
CA LYS A 97 16.89 -12.51 -16.17
C LYS A 97 15.78 -12.05 -17.11
N ARG A 98 15.15 -12.98 -17.84
CA ARG A 98 14.06 -12.66 -18.75
C ARG A 98 12.84 -12.16 -17.99
N SER A 99 12.42 -12.86 -16.94
CA SER A 99 11.29 -12.45 -16.10
C SER A 99 11.53 -11.09 -15.44
N LEU A 100 12.73 -10.87 -14.90
CA LEU A 100 13.12 -9.59 -14.30
C LEU A 100 13.07 -8.45 -15.33
N LEU A 101 13.59 -8.68 -16.53
CA LEU A 101 13.54 -7.70 -17.62
C LEU A 101 12.09 -7.35 -17.98
N THR A 102 11.20 -8.34 -18.06
CA THR A 102 9.77 -8.12 -18.34
C THR A 102 9.11 -7.30 -17.23
N VAL A 103 9.44 -7.58 -15.94
CA VAL A 103 8.98 -6.78 -14.81
C VAL A 103 9.46 -5.34 -14.92
N VAL A 104 10.76 -5.13 -15.18
CA VAL A 104 11.33 -3.77 -15.28
C VAL A 104 10.71 -2.97 -16.41
N ILE A 105 10.56 -3.58 -17.60
CA ILE A 105 9.89 -2.92 -18.72
C ILE A 105 8.42 -2.60 -18.37
N GLY A 106 7.74 -3.55 -17.70
CA GLY A 106 6.37 -3.32 -17.21
C GLY A 106 6.28 -2.16 -16.23
N VAL A 107 7.19 -2.07 -15.27
CA VAL A 107 7.28 -0.94 -14.32
C VAL A 107 7.45 0.39 -15.04
N ILE A 108 8.42 0.45 -15.96
CA ILE A 108 8.67 1.68 -16.75
C ILE A 108 7.42 2.06 -17.55
N THR A 109 6.73 1.08 -18.15
CA THR A 109 5.50 1.33 -18.93
C THR A 109 4.41 1.92 -18.04
N VAL A 110 4.16 1.36 -16.85
CA VAL A 110 3.12 1.86 -15.93
C VAL A 110 3.46 3.27 -15.44
N VAL A 111 4.68 3.48 -14.96
CA VAL A 111 5.13 4.77 -14.42
C VAL A 111 5.09 5.85 -15.51
N ALA A 112 5.60 5.55 -16.71
CA ALA A 112 5.58 6.50 -17.83
C ALA A 112 4.15 6.85 -18.28
N THR A 113 3.25 5.86 -18.35
CA THR A 113 1.84 6.08 -18.70
C THR A 113 1.15 6.97 -17.65
N ALA A 114 1.37 6.68 -16.36
CA ALA A 114 0.79 7.45 -15.28
C ALA A 114 1.33 8.88 -15.25
N ALA A 115 2.63 9.07 -15.42
CA ALA A 115 3.26 10.39 -15.47
C ALA A 115 2.76 11.21 -16.68
N LEU A 116 2.65 10.57 -17.84
CA LEU A 116 2.12 11.24 -19.05
C LEU A 116 0.67 11.69 -18.86
N LEU A 117 -0.19 10.82 -18.34
CA LEU A 117 -1.59 11.17 -18.09
C LEU A 117 -1.74 12.26 -17.04
N ALA A 118 -0.98 12.19 -15.95
CA ALA A 118 -1.03 13.20 -14.90
C ALA A 118 -0.53 14.57 -15.40
N SER A 119 0.50 14.58 -16.25
CA SER A 119 0.99 15.79 -16.91
C SER A 119 -0.02 16.36 -17.91
N LEU A 120 -0.71 15.51 -18.69
CA LEU A 120 -1.74 15.95 -19.66
C LEU A 120 -2.98 16.51 -18.97
N LEU A 121 -3.30 16.03 -17.77
CA LEU A 121 -4.46 16.46 -16.99
C LEU A 121 -4.12 17.57 -15.99
N ASP A 122 -2.88 18.05 -15.99
CA ASP A 122 -2.36 19.08 -15.07
C ASP A 122 -2.67 18.77 -13.59
N VAL A 123 -2.39 17.52 -13.19
CA VAL A 123 -2.69 17.04 -11.84
C VAL A 123 -1.71 17.66 -10.85
N SER A 124 -2.20 18.55 -10.01
CA SER A 124 -1.41 19.22 -8.95
C SER A 124 -1.88 18.88 -7.54
N GLU A 125 -3.03 18.20 -7.41
CA GLU A 125 -3.66 17.91 -6.13
C GLU A 125 -3.52 16.43 -5.76
N VAL A 126 -3.28 16.17 -4.48
CA VAL A 126 -3.16 14.82 -3.90
C VAL A 126 -4.41 14.49 -3.11
N ASN A 127 -5.07 13.42 -3.50
CA ASN A 127 -6.27 12.94 -2.82
C ASN A 127 -5.99 11.76 -1.87
N ARG A 128 -7.04 11.30 -1.18
CA ARG A 128 -6.95 10.22 -0.18
C ARG A 128 -6.49 8.89 -0.79
N GLU A 129 -6.93 8.56 -2.00
CA GLU A 129 -6.54 7.31 -2.68
C GLU A 129 -5.06 7.30 -3.03
N MET A 130 -4.49 8.44 -3.39
CA MET A 130 -3.06 8.57 -3.65
C MET A 130 -2.26 8.49 -2.34
N THR A 131 -2.64 9.25 -1.31
CA THR A 131 -1.93 9.27 -0.03
C THR A 131 -1.90 7.94 0.67
N SER A 132 -2.94 7.11 0.55
CA SER A 132 -2.96 5.77 1.16
C SER A 132 -1.89 4.83 0.58
N ARG A 133 -1.28 5.17 -0.56
CA ARG A 133 -0.28 4.36 -1.27
C ARG A 133 1.12 4.98 -1.30
N THR A 134 1.35 6.01 -0.49
CA THR A 134 2.65 6.71 -0.44
C THR A 134 3.56 6.22 0.69
N ALA A 135 3.04 5.43 1.62
CA ALA A 135 3.82 4.94 2.75
C ALA A 135 3.78 3.41 2.82
N PRO A 136 4.95 2.73 2.82
CA PRO A 136 5.00 1.30 3.04
C PRO A 136 4.39 0.92 4.40
N ASN A 137 3.55 -0.12 4.40
CA ASN A 137 2.90 -0.63 5.60
C ASN A 137 3.13 -2.14 5.70
N LEU A 138 3.37 -2.65 6.92
CA LEU A 138 3.49 -4.09 7.16
C LEU A 138 2.21 -4.86 6.85
N ILE A 139 1.06 -4.22 7.01
CA ILE A 139 -0.23 -4.84 6.68
C ILE A 139 -0.30 -5.08 5.18
N ASP A 140 0.12 -4.10 4.36
CA ASP A 140 0.15 -4.22 2.91
C ASP A 140 1.12 -5.32 2.46
N LEU A 141 2.31 -5.40 3.09
CA LEU A 141 3.24 -6.50 2.87
C LEU A 141 2.63 -7.85 3.28
N GLY A 142 1.92 -7.92 4.41
CA GLY A 142 1.21 -9.13 4.84
C GLY A 142 0.17 -9.59 3.83
N VAL A 143 -0.62 -8.66 3.29
CA VAL A 143 -1.59 -8.93 2.21
C VAL A 143 -0.87 -9.42 0.94
N ALA A 144 0.21 -8.77 0.55
CA ALA A 144 0.99 -9.15 -0.63
C ALA A 144 1.61 -10.56 -0.49
N VAL A 145 2.13 -10.90 0.70
CA VAL A 145 2.65 -12.24 1.02
C VAL A 145 1.54 -13.30 0.98
N ALA A 146 0.40 -13.04 1.60
CA ALA A 146 -0.74 -13.96 1.56
C ALA A 146 -1.24 -14.20 0.12
N ALA A 147 -1.34 -13.14 -0.69
CA ALA A 147 -1.68 -13.22 -2.10
C ALA A 147 -0.65 -14.03 -2.90
N ALA A 148 0.64 -13.85 -2.60
CA ALA A 148 1.74 -14.60 -3.24
C ALA A 148 1.69 -16.10 -2.91
N VAL A 149 1.37 -16.44 -1.65
CA VAL A 149 1.16 -17.83 -1.22
C VAL A 149 0.00 -18.44 -2.00
N ALA A 150 -1.15 -17.78 -2.04
CA ALA A 150 -2.32 -18.23 -2.77
C ALA A 150 -2.04 -18.39 -4.27
N GLY A 151 -1.38 -17.40 -4.89
CA GLY A 151 -1.03 -17.41 -6.32
C GLY A 151 -0.04 -18.49 -6.70
N SER A 152 1.02 -18.63 -5.92
CA SER A 152 2.03 -19.68 -6.16
C SER A 152 1.46 -21.06 -5.94
N PHE A 153 0.58 -21.23 -4.93
CA PHE A 153 -0.07 -22.50 -4.66
C PHE A 153 -1.04 -22.88 -5.80
N SER A 154 -1.91 -21.95 -6.21
CA SER A 154 -2.89 -22.23 -7.27
C SER A 154 -2.23 -22.59 -8.60
N MET A 155 -1.10 -21.97 -8.94
CA MET A 155 -0.33 -22.29 -10.15
C MET A 155 0.23 -23.71 -10.18
N THR A 156 0.31 -24.39 -9.06
CA THR A 156 0.83 -25.74 -8.95
C THR A 156 -0.25 -26.81 -8.97
N ARG A 157 -1.53 -26.41 -9.11
CA ARG A 157 -2.70 -27.28 -9.08
C ARG A 157 -3.49 -27.20 -10.38
N GLU A 158 -3.90 -28.36 -10.93
CA GLU A 158 -4.58 -28.44 -12.23
C GLU A 158 -5.98 -27.80 -12.24
N ARG A 159 -6.68 -27.81 -11.11
CA ARG A 159 -8.07 -27.37 -11.02
C ARG A 159 -8.26 -25.96 -10.45
N LEU A 160 -7.20 -25.36 -9.92
CA LEU A 160 -7.31 -24.03 -9.35
C LEU A 160 -7.16 -22.95 -10.44
N SER A 161 -8.10 -22.03 -10.46
CA SER A 161 -8.02 -20.89 -11.38
C SER A 161 -6.90 -19.92 -10.97
N ASN A 162 -5.97 -19.68 -11.87
CA ASN A 162 -4.89 -18.72 -11.66
C ASN A 162 -5.37 -17.26 -11.62
N SER A 163 -6.58 -16.98 -12.11
CA SER A 163 -7.10 -15.61 -12.25
C SER A 163 -7.35 -14.92 -10.91
N LEU A 164 -7.92 -15.63 -9.93
CA LEU A 164 -8.24 -15.05 -8.61
C LEU A 164 -6.99 -14.66 -7.82
N ALA A 165 -5.96 -15.49 -7.88
CA ALA A 165 -4.69 -15.23 -7.22
C ALA A 165 -3.95 -14.04 -7.88
N GLY A 166 -4.10 -13.88 -9.20
CA GLY A 166 -3.55 -12.77 -9.96
C GLY A 166 -4.08 -11.41 -9.52
N VAL A 167 -5.37 -11.34 -9.26
CA VAL A 167 -6.02 -10.12 -8.77
C VAL A 167 -5.41 -9.69 -7.44
N ALA A 168 -5.25 -10.61 -6.48
CA ALA A 168 -4.73 -10.29 -5.16
C ALA A 168 -3.28 -9.75 -5.19
N ILE A 169 -2.44 -10.30 -6.08
CA ILE A 169 -1.05 -9.80 -6.26
C ILE A 169 -1.05 -8.43 -6.96
N ALA A 170 -1.89 -8.24 -7.96
CA ALA A 170 -1.96 -6.98 -8.70
C ALA A 170 -2.42 -5.81 -7.81
N VAL A 171 -3.24 -6.07 -6.78
CA VAL A 171 -3.68 -5.09 -5.77
C VAL A 171 -2.48 -4.42 -5.09
N ALA A 172 -1.42 -5.16 -4.81
CA ALA A 172 -0.27 -4.68 -4.09
C ALA A 172 0.77 -3.93 -4.96
N LEU A 173 0.67 -4.00 -6.31
CA LEU A 173 1.75 -3.59 -7.21
C LEU A 173 1.40 -2.42 -8.13
N VAL A 174 0.25 -2.48 -8.84
CA VAL A 174 -0.06 -1.51 -9.89
C VAL A 174 -0.37 -0.11 -9.36
N PRO A 175 -1.22 0.08 -8.34
CA PRO A 175 -1.55 1.40 -7.86
C PRO A 175 -0.36 2.18 -7.30
N PRO A 176 0.55 1.58 -6.50
CA PRO A 176 1.76 2.27 -6.08
C PRO A 176 2.61 2.77 -7.24
N LEU A 177 2.72 1.99 -8.35
CA LEU A 177 3.44 2.43 -9.54
C LEU A 177 2.75 3.60 -10.25
N CYS A 178 1.42 3.59 -10.32
CA CYS A 178 0.68 4.72 -10.89
C CYS A 178 0.83 5.98 -10.02
N VAL A 179 0.77 5.84 -8.69
CA VAL A 179 1.02 6.96 -7.76
C VAL A 179 2.45 7.49 -7.89
N CYS A 180 3.44 6.60 -8.07
CA CYS A 180 4.82 6.99 -8.37
C CYS A 180 4.90 7.84 -9.65
N GLY A 181 4.25 7.40 -10.72
CA GLY A 181 4.20 8.15 -11.99
C GLY A 181 3.52 9.52 -11.85
N ILE A 182 2.38 9.57 -11.16
CA ILE A 182 1.68 10.83 -10.87
C ILE A 182 2.60 11.77 -10.06
N GLY A 183 3.25 11.24 -9.00
CA GLY A 183 4.18 12.03 -8.20
C GLY A 183 5.37 12.59 -8.98
N LEU A 184 5.87 11.86 -9.98
CA LEU A 184 6.96 12.34 -10.86
C LEU A 184 6.54 13.51 -11.76
N SER A 185 5.25 13.63 -12.11
CA SER A 185 4.73 14.74 -12.92
C SER A 185 4.40 16.00 -12.10
N MET A 186 4.31 15.86 -10.76
CA MET A 186 4.05 16.97 -9.85
C MET A 186 5.34 17.75 -9.56
N GLY A 187 5.20 19.03 -9.21
CA GLY A 187 6.32 19.84 -8.76
C GLY A 187 6.89 19.43 -7.41
N SER A 188 7.81 20.22 -6.86
CA SER A 188 8.43 19.98 -5.54
C SER A 188 7.47 20.14 -4.37
N GLU A 189 6.40 20.90 -4.55
CA GLU A 189 5.33 21.11 -3.57
C GLU A 189 4.00 20.65 -4.16
N VAL A 190 3.20 20.02 -3.32
CA VAL A 190 1.88 19.50 -3.70
C VAL A 190 0.77 20.08 -2.82
N VAL A 191 -0.42 20.11 -3.38
CA VAL A 191 -1.64 20.50 -2.67
C VAL A 191 -2.40 19.23 -2.28
N ALA A 192 -2.60 19.00 -1.00
CA ALA A 192 -3.41 17.88 -0.53
C ALA A 192 -4.86 18.30 -0.29
N VAL A 193 -5.79 17.51 -0.82
CA VAL A 193 -7.24 17.76 -0.71
C VAL A 193 -7.86 16.86 0.35
N PHE A 194 -8.55 17.48 1.33
CA PHE A 194 -9.24 16.78 2.40
C PHE A 194 -10.70 17.25 2.49
N GLY A 195 -11.60 16.46 1.96
CA GLY A 195 -13.02 16.81 1.93
C GLY A 195 -13.26 18.10 1.12
N ARG A 196 -13.59 19.20 1.80
CA ARG A 196 -13.78 20.53 1.18
C ARG A 196 -12.61 21.48 1.42
N GLY A 197 -11.55 21.02 2.09
CA GLY A 197 -10.37 21.82 2.41
C GLY A 197 -9.14 21.38 1.65
N THR A 198 -8.25 22.33 1.38
CA THR A 198 -6.96 22.10 0.72
C THR A 198 -5.82 22.62 1.61
N VAL A 199 -4.70 21.91 1.61
CA VAL A 199 -3.46 22.33 2.27
C VAL A 199 -2.36 22.36 1.21
N ALA A 200 -1.79 23.52 1.00
CA ALA A 200 -0.70 23.74 0.05
C ALA A 200 0.66 23.73 0.77
N GLY A 201 1.74 23.56 -0.01
CA GLY A 201 3.11 23.63 0.51
C GLY A 201 3.59 22.33 1.18
N ILE A 202 2.95 21.20 0.91
CA ILE A 202 3.42 19.89 1.36
C ILE A 202 4.52 19.42 0.41
N THR A 203 5.68 19.02 0.96
CA THR A 203 6.78 18.49 0.13
C THR A 203 6.37 17.23 -0.62
N ASN A 204 6.62 17.22 -1.92
CA ASN A 204 6.30 16.07 -2.77
C ASN A 204 7.28 14.90 -2.53
N GLN A 205 6.85 13.90 -1.80
CA GLN A 205 7.58 12.62 -1.63
C GLN A 205 6.73 11.43 -2.07
N ILE A 206 5.70 11.70 -2.87
CA ILE A 206 4.72 10.72 -3.32
C ILE A 206 5.38 9.65 -4.17
N SER A 207 6.27 10.05 -5.09
CA SER A 207 6.96 9.13 -6.00
C SER A 207 7.91 8.19 -5.25
N GLU A 208 8.69 8.72 -4.29
CA GLU A 208 9.65 7.91 -3.54
C GLU A 208 8.96 6.90 -2.63
N GLY A 209 7.97 7.35 -1.86
CA GLY A 209 7.25 6.49 -0.93
C GLY A 209 6.44 5.39 -1.64
N SER A 210 5.75 5.73 -2.73
CA SER A 210 4.98 4.76 -3.49
C SER A 210 5.86 3.76 -4.26
N PHE A 211 7.01 4.20 -4.78
CA PHE A 211 7.99 3.29 -5.40
C PHE A 211 8.60 2.34 -4.37
N LEU A 212 8.93 2.83 -3.17
CA LEU A 212 9.41 1.98 -2.09
C LEU A 212 8.36 0.93 -1.68
N LEU A 213 7.09 1.33 -1.56
CA LEU A 213 5.99 0.39 -1.29
C LEU A 213 5.90 -0.70 -2.37
N PHE A 214 6.00 -0.32 -3.64
CA PHE A 214 6.05 -1.29 -4.75
C PHE A 214 7.23 -2.25 -4.61
N LEU A 215 8.45 -1.78 -4.34
CA LEU A 215 9.64 -2.62 -4.21
C LEU A 215 9.54 -3.60 -3.05
N VAL A 216 9.07 -3.16 -1.90
CA VAL A 216 8.87 -4.02 -0.73
C VAL A 216 7.87 -5.13 -1.05
N ASN A 217 6.74 -4.79 -1.66
CA ASN A 217 5.74 -5.77 -2.07
C ASN A 217 6.27 -6.73 -3.14
N LEU A 218 6.97 -6.24 -4.16
CA LEU A 218 7.58 -7.07 -5.20
C LEU A 218 8.53 -8.12 -4.61
N ILE A 219 9.40 -7.71 -3.70
CA ILE A 219 10.37 -8.62 -3.08
C ILE A 219 9.66 -9.58 -2.12
N GLY A 220 8.72 -9.08 -1.30
CA GLY A 220 7.92 -9.92 -0.42
C GLY A 220 7.16 -11.01 -1.18
N ILE A 221 6.50 -10.65 -2.28
CA ILE A 221 5.81 -11.58 -3.19
C ILE A 221 6.80 -12.60 -3.76
N THR A 222 7.95 -12.14 -4.26
CA THR A 222 8.95 -13.00 -4.87
C THR A 222 9.51 -14.03 -3.86
N VAL A 223 9.85 -13.59 -2.64
CA VAL A 223 10.37 -14.45 -1.57
C VAL A 223 9.30 -15.44 -1.10
N ALA A 224 8.08 -15.00 -0.86
CA ALA A 224 6.99 -15.87 -0.44
C ALA A 224 6.68 -16.94 -1.51
N SER A 225 6.61 -16.54 -2.78
CA SER A 225 6.39 -17.47 -3.90
C SER A 225 7.55 -18.46 -4.06
N LEU A 226 8.79 -17.99 -3.95
CA LEU A 226 9.99 -18.84 -3.96
C LEU A 226 9.89 -19.90 -2.87
N PHE A 227 9.52 -19.52 -1.65
CA PHE A 227 9.36 -20.42 -0.52
C PHE A 227 8.29 -21.49 -0.81
N ILE A 228 7.12 -21.10 -1.35
CA ILE A 228 6.05 -22.03 -1.72
C ILE A 228 6.50 -23.02 -2.78
N PHE A 229 7.21 -22.58 -3.83
CA PHE A 229 7.75 -23.50 -4.85
C PHE A 229 8.77 -24.49 -4.26
N LEU A 230 9.57 -24.08 -3.26
CA LEU A 230 10.50 -24.96 -2.57
C LEU A 230 9.79 -25.98 -1.69
N VAL A 231 8.81 -25.55 -0.88
CA VAL A 231 7.99 -26.44 -0.03
C VAL A 231 7.26 -27.48 -0.89
N GLN A 232 6.78 -27.05 -2.05
CA GLN A 232 6.15 -27.97 -3.01
C GLN A 232 7.13 -28.82 -3.84
N ARG A 233 8.44 -28.75 -3.54
CA ARG A 233 9.49 -29.55 -4.18
C ARG A 233 9.64 -29.33 -5.70
N TYR A 234 9.29 -28.15 -6.22
CA TYR A 234 9.60 -27.77 -7.59
C TYR A 234 11.06 -27.35 -7.76
N GLY A 235 11.69 -26.83 -6.73
CA GLY A 235 13.10 -26.48 -6.63
C GLY A 235 13.88 -27.35 -5.65
N SER A 236 15.19 -27.13 -5.57
CA SER A 236 16.09 -27.75 -4.59
C SER A 236 16.76 -26.65 -3.75
N ILE A 237 16.62 -26.75 -2.43
CA ILE A 237 17.23 -25.80 -1.49
C ILE A 237 18.74 -25.75 -1.69
N VAL A 238 19.38 -26.91 -1.93
CA VAL A 238 20.84 -27.01 -2.14
C VAL A 238 21.30 -26.22 -3.37
N GLN A 239 20.48 -26.16 -4.41
CA GLN A 239 20.84 -25.46 -5.65
C GLN A 239 20.48 -23.96 -5.60
N CYS A 240 19.42 -23.58 -4.87
CA CYS A 240 18.91 -22.22 -4.87
C CYS A 240 19.32 -21.41 -3.62
N TRP A 241 20.06 -21.99 -2.65
CA TRP A 241 20.40 -21.33 -1.38
C TRP A 241 21.08 -19.96 -1.58
N ARG A 242 21.95 -19.87 -2.59
CA ARG A 242 22.63 -18.61 -2.94
C ARG A 242 21.63 -17.55 -3.43
N ASN A 243 20.70 -17.93 -4.29
CA ASN A 243 19.66 -17.04 -4.78
C ASN A 243 18.74 -16.63 -3.62
N LEU A 244 18.38 -17.58 -2.76
CA LEU A 244 17.56 -17.30 -1.57
C LEU A 244 18.25 -16.29 -0.66
N LEU A 245 19.56 -16.47 -0.37
CA LEU A 245 20.31 -15.54 0.46
C LEU A 245 20.39 -14.14 -0.17
N VAL A 246 20.64 -14.03 -1.48
CA VAL A 246 20.69 -12.75 -2.18
C VAL A 246 19.33 -12.03 -2.08
N TRP A 247 18.21 -12.72 -2.30
CA TRP A 247 16.89 -12.12 -2.23
C TRP A 247 16.46 -11.80 -0.79
N MET A 248 16.85 -12.63 0.18
CA MET A 248 16.66 -12.35 1.60
C MET A 248 17.52 -11.16 2.05
N ALA A 249 18.76 -11.06 1.59
CA ALA A 249 19.63 -9.91 1.87
C ALA A 249 19.04 -8.63 1.24
N LEU A 250 18.54 -8.71 0.00
CA LEU A 250 17.87 -7.60 -0.66
C LEU A 250 16.59 -7.18 0.09
N LEU A 251 15.78 -8.14 0.55
CA LEU A 251 14.63 -7.87 1.40
C LEU A 251 15.07 -7.20 2.70
N GLY A 252 16.10 -7.73 3.37
CA GLY A 252 16.67 -7.16 4.59
C GLY A 252 17.19 -5.74 4.36
N LEU A 253 17.88 -5.48 3.25
CA LEU A 253 18.36 -4.15 2.88
C LEU A 253 17.22 -3.16 2.67
N LEU A 254 16.13 -3.59 2.05
CA LEU A 254 14.92 -2.77 1.89
C LEU A 254 14.10 -2.65 3.17
N CYS A 255 14.25 -3.60 4.11
CA CYS A 255 13.67 -3.48 5.43
C CYS A 255 14.36 -2.39 6.29
N ILE A 256 15.59 -1.96 5.96
CA ILE A 256 16.25 -0.85 6.64
C ILE A 256 15.45 0.46 6.45
N PRO A 257 15.17 0.95 5.22
CA PRO A 257 14.28 2.08 5.04
C PRO A 257 12.83 1.78 5.46
N LEU A 258 12.40 0.50 5.41
CA LEU A 258 11.09 0.09 5.92
C LEU A 258 11.04 0.11 7.45
N SER A 259 12.12 -0.18 8.15
CA SER A 259 12.18 -0.06 9.61
C SER A 259 12.12 1.40 10.05
N SER A 260 12.69 2.33 9.28
CA SER A 260 12.46 3.77 9.50
C SER A 260 11.00 4.14 9.19
N ALA A 261 10.42 3.63 8.11
CA ALA A 261 9.00 3.82 7.80
C ALA A 261 8.07 3.12 8.81
N LEU A 262 8.50 2.01 9.41
CA LEU A 262 7.82 1.35 10.54
C LEU A 262 7.95 2.15 11.82
N HIS A 263 9.11 2.69 12.08
CA HIS A 263 9.31 3.63 13.16
C HIS A 263 8.43 4.87 12.95
N ASP A 264 8.40 5.40 11.72
CA ASP A 264 7.49 6.49 11.33
C ASP A 264 6.02 6.10 11.51
N PHE A 265 5.64 4.87 11.18
CA PHE A 265 4.27 4.38 11.37
C PHE A 265 3.93 4.23 12.85
N SER A 266 4.84 3.69 13.67
CA SER A 266 4.63 3.58 15.12
C SER A 266 4.58 4.96 15.77
N VAL A 267 5.47 5.87 15.40
CA VAL A 267 5.45 7.28 15.82
C VAL A 267 4.19 7.97 15.35
N LYS A 268 3.76 7.74 14.10
CA LYS A 268 2.50 8.28 13.56
C LYS A 268 1.30 7.79 14.34
N GLN A 269 1.21 6.49 14.59
CA GLN A 269 0.10 5.89 15.36
C GLN A 269 0.11 6.38 16.80
N GLU A 270 1.29 6.52 17.41
CA GLU A 270 1.45 7.06 18.75
C GLU A 270 1.06 8.53 18.81
N ILE A 271 1.49 9.37 17.84
CA ILE A 271 1.10 10.79 17.74
C ILE A 271 -0.42 10.91 17.59
N VAL A 272 -1.05 10.08 16.75
CA VAL A 272 -2.52 10.08 16.56
C VAL A 272 -3.22 9.65 17.85
N SER A 273 -2.76 8.59 18.48
CA SER A 273 -3.29 8.08 19.76
C SER A 273 -3.14 9.11 20.88
N ARG A 274 -1.97 9.76 20.95
CA ARG A 274 -1.70 10.82 21.94
C ARG A 274 -2.47 12.09 21.66
N PHE A 275 -2.67 12.43 20.39
CA PHE A 275 -3.54 13.53 20.02
C PHE A 275 -4.96 13.33 20.52
N ASP A 276 -5.53 12.14 20.35
CA ASP A 276 -6.87 11.82 20.86
C ASP A 276 -6.90 11.80 22.40
N THR A 277 -5.85 11.30 23.05
CA THR A 277 -5.70 11.32 24.52
C THR A 277 -5.51 12.74 25.04
N PHE A 278 -4.67 13.54 24.36
CA PHE A 278 -4.46 14.95 24.69
C PHE A 278 -5.78 15.72 24.55
N LYS A 279 -6.51 15.52 23.47
CA LYS A 279 -7.82 16.08 23.24
C LYS A 279 -8.82 15.71 24.34
N ALA A 280 -8.83 14.44 24.79
CA ALA A 280 -9.70 13.99 25.87
C ALA A 280 -9.28 14.55 27.25
N GLY A 281 -7.98 14.68 27.51
CA GLY A 281 -7.45 15.22 28.77
C GLY A 281 -7.58 16.73 28.89
N GLN A 282 -7.40 17.45 27.81
CA GLN A 282 -7.45 18.92 27.77
C GLN A 282 -8.88 19.48 27.91
N VAL A 283 -9.90 18.71 27.55
CA VAL A 283 -11.30 19.08 27.82
C VAL A 283 -11.53 19.37 29.31
N ASN A 284 -10.72 18.73 30.19
CA ASN A 284 -10.83 18.91 31.64
C ASN A 284 -9.83 19.94 32.26
N GLN A 285 -8.78 20.33 31.56
CA GLN A 285 -7.69 21.13 32.13
C GLN A 285 -7.50 22.52 31.49
N LEU A 286 -7.86 22.70 30.22
CA LEU A 286 -7.83 24.02 29.61
C LEU A 286 -9.07 24.81 30.07
N LYS A 287 -8.83 25.91 30.80
CA LYS A 287 -9.75 27.00 30.88
C LYS A 287 -9.87 27.62 29.46
N ILE A 288 -10.53 26.87 28.55
CA ILE A 288 -10.84 27.39 27.23
C ILE A 288 -11.80 28.57 27.46
N THR A 289 -11.34 29.76 27.14
CA THR A 289 -12.09 30.98 27.15
C THR A 289 -13.24 31.00 26.09
N SER A 290 -13.58 29.85 25.53
CA SER A 290 -14.72 29.71 24.64
C SER A 290 -15.95 29.27 25.45
N GLU A 291 -17.02 29.94 25.26
CA GLU A 291 -18.34 29.72 25.91
C GLU A 291 -18.89 28.29 25.76
N ASN A 292 -18.18 27.40 25.05
CA ASN A 292 -18.65 26.04 24.79
C ASN A 292 -17.54 25.01 24.77
N PRO A 293 -17.28 24.27 25.87
CA PRO A 293 -16.24 23.25 25.99
C PRO A 293 -16.43 22.04 25.01
N TYR A 294 -17.65 21.89 24.48
CA TYR A 294 -17.91 20.81 23.51
C TYR A 294 -17.36 21.09 22.11
N LEU A 295 -16.97 22.32 21.81
CA LEU A 295 -16.41 22.66 20.50
C LEU A 295 -15.07 21.95 20.23
N TRP A 296 -14.25 21.76 21.28
CA TRP A 296 -12.99 21.04 21.17
C TRP A 296 -13.16 19.56 20.78
N GLN A 297 -14.25 18.92 21.19
CA GLN A 297 -14.58 17.55 20.79
C GLN A 297 -14.85 17.41 19.29
N ARG A 298 -15.10 18.51 18.59
CA ARG A 298 -15.32 18.59 17.15
C ARG A 298 -14.05 18.79 16.33
N VAL A 299 -12.91 18.97 16.98
CA VAL A 299 -11.61 18.98 16.30
C VAL A 299 -11.29 17.56 15.85
N ARG A 300 -11.07 17.36 14.57
CA ARG A 300 -10.74 16.05 13.98
C ARG A 300 -9.40 16.13 13.28
N LEU A 301 -8.57 15.13 13.51
CA LEU A 301 -7.38 14.91 12.71
C LEU A 301 -7.84 14.34 11.36
N LEU A 302 -7.57 15.08 10.29
CA LEU A 302 -7.89 14.66 8.92
C LEU A 302 -6.72 13.91 8.30
N PHE A 303 -5.51 14.39 8.55
CA PHE A 303 -4.30 13.85 7.99
C PHE A 303 -3.11 14.06 8.93
N SER A 304 -2.22 13.08 8.96
CA SER A 304 -0.92 13.21 9.61
C SER A 304 0.14 12.60 8.70
N ASN A 305 1.19 13.38 8.44
CA ASN A 305 2.38 12.91 7.75
C ASN A 305 3.55 13.02 8.72
N VAL A 306 4.20 11.90 9.02
CA VAL A 306 5.33 11.83 9.94
C VAL A 306 6.52 11.31 9.16
N ARG A 307 7.64 12.01 9.25
CA ARG A 307 8.93 11.63 8.66
C ARG A 307 9.97 11.64 9.73
N VAL A 308 10.71 10.58 9.82
CA VAL A 308 11.88 10.49 10.67
C VAL A 308 13.10 10.21 9.79
N LEU A 309 14.08 11.09 9.84
CA LEU A 309 15.34 10.94 9.12
C LEU A 309 16.48 11.32 10.04
N ASN A 310 17.46 10.44 10.23
CA ASN A 310 18.62 10.69 11.07
C ASN A 310 18.27 11.27 12.47
N ASN A 311 17.32 10.62 13.15
CA ASN A 311 16.86 11.01 14.49
C ASN A 311 16.14 12.37 14.57
N LYS A 312 15.75 12.94 13.42
CA LYS A 312 14.94 14.17 13.32
C LYS A 312 13.56 13.82 12.79
N ALA A 313 12.51 14.30 13.45
CA ALA A 313 11.14 14.09 13.02
C ALA A 313 10.54 15.39 12.45
N SER A 314 9.86 15.27 11.31
CA SER A 314 8.96 16.28 10.77
C SER A 314 7.54 15.74 10.76
N VAL A 315 6.63 16.44 11.40
CA VAL A 315 5.24 16.02 11.56
C VAL A 315 4.33 17.10 10.99
N ASP A 316 3.59 16.75 9.94
CA ASP A 316 2.57 17.62 9.36
C ASP A 316 1.19 17.12 9.81
N LEU A 317 0.47 17.92 10.59
CA LEU A 317 -0.87 17.61 11.06
C LEU A 317 -1.89 18.52 10.38
N VAL A 318 -2.92 17.93 9.80
CA VAL A 318 -4.06 18.67 9.25
C VAL A 318 -5.28 18.41 10.13
N LEU A 319 -5.74 19.46 10.78
CA LEU A 319 -6.88 19.42 11.69
C LEU A 319 -8.09 20.08 11.07
N SER A 320 -9.27 19.50 11.24
CA SER A 320 -10.54 20.17 11.00
C SER A 320 -11.09 20.68 12.33
N ALA A 321 -11.34 21.98 12.42
CA ALA A 321 -11.88 22.60 13.61
C ALA A 321 -12.96 23.63 13.24
N PRO A 322 -14.00 23.84 14.09
CA PRO A 322 -14.91 24.96 13.93
C PRO A 322 -14.16 26.29 14.05
N LYS A 323 -14.64 27.33 13.34
CA LYS A 323 -14.07 28.69 13.44
C LYS A 323 -14.00 29.14 14.90
N GLY A 324 -12.84 29.62 15.34
CA GLY A 324 -12.61 30.17 16.67
C GLY A 324 -12.26 29.16 17.76
N VAL A 325 -12.28 27.85 17.49
CA VAL A 325 -11.89 26.81 18.47
C VAL A 325 -10.37 26.62 18.52
N LEU A 326 -9.70 26.69 17.39
CA LEU A 326 -8.25 26.60 17.28
C LEU A 326 -7.74 27.94 16.80
N ASN A 327 -7.24 28.75 17.73
CA ASN A 327 -6.51 29.97 17.42
C ASN A 327 -5.01 29.68 17.39
N GLU A 328 -4.22 30.65 16.92
CA GLU A 328 -2.77 30.50 16.73
C GLU A 328 -2.04 30.18 18.05
N ALA A 329 -2.48 30.75 19.16
CA ALA A 329 -1.90 30.49 20.49
C ALA A 329 -2.10 29.03 20.93
N LEU A 330 -3.26 28.48 20.69
CA LEU A 330 -3.62 27.10 21.06
C LEU A 330 -2.94 26.07 20.13
N ALA A 331 -2.77 26.43 18.86
CA ALA A 331 -2.01 25.61 17.90
C ALA A 331 -0.52 25.55 18.27
N ASN A 332 0.07 26.65 18.74
CA ASN A 332 1.45 26.70 19.22
C ASN A 332 1.63 25.88 20.50
N GLU A 333 0.74 26.02 21.48
CA GLU A 333 0.76 25.22 22.71
C GLU A 333 0.64 23.73 22.43
N LEU A 334 -0.25 23.34 21.50
CA LEU A 334 -0.40 21.96 21.04
C LEU A 334 0.91 21.46 20.39
N SER A 335 1.52 22.29 19.53
CA SER A 335 2.78 21.98 18.86
C SER A 335 3.90 21.78 19.88
N GLU A 336 4.09 22.69 20.84
CA GLU A 336 5.12 22.59 21.88
C GLU A 336 4.94 21.34 22.76
N THR A 337 3.71 21.02 23.13
CA THR A 337 3.40 19.84 23.95
C THR A 337 3.70 18.56 23.19
N LEU A 338 3.33 18.48 21.91
CA LEU A 338 3.64 17.34 21.07
C LEU A 338 5.14 17.19 20.81
N VAL A 339 5.86 18.30 20.57
CA VAL A 339 7.31 18.31 20.38
C VAL A 339 8.02 17.81 21.64
N SER A 340 7.67 18.34 22.81
CA SER A 340 8.33 17.94 24.08
C SER A 340 8.13 16.46 24.38
N ARG A 341 6.94 15.93 24.14
CA ARG A 341 6.64 14.51 24.34
C ARG A 341 7.34 13.62 23.30
N ALA A 342 7.28 13.99 22.03
CA ALA A 342 7.95 13.23 20.97
C ALA A 342 9.46 13.14 21.19
N LYS A 343 10.11 14.23 21.63
CA LYS A 343 11.52 14.21 22.00
C LYS A 343 11.82 13.30 23.17
N GLY A 344 10.98 13.33 24.22
CA GLY A 344 11.19 12.52 25.41
C GLY A 344 10.94 11.02 25.23
N GLU A 345 9.90 10.66 24.49
CA GLU A 345 9.49 9.26 24.34
C GLU A 345 10.26 8.54 23.23
N PHE A 346 10.62 9.22 22.14
CA PHE A 346 11.28 8.60 20.99
C PHE A 346 12.78 8.91 20.90
N ASN A 347 13.34 9.60 21.89
CA ASN A 347 14.75 10.01 21.93
C ASN A 347 15.21 10.70 20.63
N LEU A 348 14.37 11.60 20.11
CA LEU A 348 14.62 12.35 18.88
C LEU A 348 15.41 13.63 19.18
N ASP A 349 16.41 13.92 18.33
CA ASP A 349 17.25 15.11 18.50
C ASP A 349 16.49 16.40 18.14
N ASP A 350 15.66 16.33 17.10
CA ASP A 350 14.87 17.47 16.63
C ASP A 350 13.49 17.03 16.14
N VAL A 351 12.46 17.80 16.51
CA VAL A 351 11.07 17.52 16.10
C VAL A 351 10.47 18.84 15.62
N LYS A 352 10.09 18.88 14.35
CA LYS A 352 9.35 19.99 13.73
C LYS A 352 7.92 19.58 13.52
N ILE A 353 6.96 20.31 14.10
CA ILE A 353 5.53 20.04 13.90
C ILE A 353 4.91 21.22 13.17
N THR A 354 4.24 20.93 12.07
CA THR A 354 3.43 21.89 11.30
C THR A 354 1.97 21.54 11.49
N ILE A 355 1.18 22.49 11.98
CA ILE A 355 -0.25 22.29 12.18
C ILE A 355 -1.01 23.17 11.19
N SER A 356 -1.72 22.53 10.27
CA SER A 356 -2.64 23.20 9.33
C SER A 356 -4.07 23.01 9.77
N VAL A 357 -4.83 24.10 9.87
CA VAL A 357 -6.22 24.04 10.35
C VAL A 357 -7.18 24.36 9.22
N ILE A 358 -8.05 23.41 8.92
CA ILE A 358 -9.17 23.60 7.98
C ILE A 358 -10.41 24.01 8.77
N PRO A 359 -10.92 25.24 8.60
CA PRO A 359 -12.09 25.70 9.31
C PRO A 359 -13.34 24.95 8.84
N ASN A 360 -14.04 24.30 9.77
CA ASN A 360 -15.30 23.62 9.50
C ASN A 360 -16.46 24.53 9.91
N GLN A 361 -17.26 25.00 8.95
CA GLN A 361 -18.52 25.70 9.22
C GLN A 361 -19.66 24.71 9.11
N ILE A 362 -20.29 24.39 10.24
CA ILE A 362 -21.55 23.65 10.26
C ILE A 362 -22.65 24.68 10.13
N ASN A 363 -23.08 25.00 8.93
CA ASN A 363 -24.32 25.71 8.71
C ASN A 363 -25.46 24.69 8.92
N LYS A 364 -26.14 24.79 10.04
CA LYS A 364 -27.42 24.10 10.20
C LYS A 364 -28.42 24.88 9.36
N PHE A 365 -28.71 24.40 8.17
CA PHE A 365 -29.95 24.80 7.48
C PHE A 365 -31.07 24.07 8.23
N SER A 366 -31.82 24.80 9.08
CA SER A 366 -33.13 24.36 9.48
C SER A 366 -34.04 24.65 8.28
N ASP A 367 -34.35 23.61 7.49
CA ASP A 367 -35.48 23.64 6.61
C ASP A 367 -36.74 23.75 7.49
N ALA A 368 -37.11 24.98 7.81
CA ALA A 368 -38.50 25.27 8.04
C ALA A 368 -39.14 25.12 6.66
N LEU A 369 -39.70 23.95 6.38
CA LEU A 369 -40.65 23.74 5.28
C LEU A 369 -41.79 24.76 5.54
N VAL A 370 -41.70 25.93 4.93
CA VAL A 370 -42.84 26.83 4.78
C VAL A 370 -43.71 26.11 3.74
N LEU A 371 -44.67 25.32 4.26
CA LEU A 371 -45.74 24.82 3.42
C LEU A 371 -46.48 26.04 2.88
N PRO A 372 -46.72 26.13 1.56
CA PRO A 372 -47.51 27.20 0.99
C PRO A 372 -48.92 27.16 1.61
N PRO A 373 -49.54 28.31 1.88
CA PRO A 373 -50.91 28.34 2.41
C PRO A 373 -51.81 27.57 1.46
N THR A 374 -52.52 26.58 2.01
CA THR A 374 -53.57 25.86 1.29
C THR A 374 -54.66 26.84 0.88
N PRO A 375 -55.19 26.71 -0.38
CA PRO A 375 -56.19 27.61 -0.90
C PRO A 375 -57.51 27.61 -0.16
#